data_62ccd33c4c0d658a95b507bb4d0b0426
#
_entry.id   62ccd33c4c0d658a95b507bb4d0b0426
#
_cell.length_a   1.000
_cell.length_b   1.000
_cell.length_c   1.000
_cell.angle_alpha   90.00
_cell.angle_beta   90.00
_cell.angle_gamma   90.00
#
_symmetry.space_group_name_H-M   'P 1'
#
loop_
_entity.id
_entity.type
_entity.pdbx_description
1 polymer ?
#
loop_
_entity_poly.entity_id
_entity_poly.type
_entity_poly.pdbx_seq_one_letter_code
_entity_poly.pdbx_strand_id
1 'polypeptide(L)'
;FLVLNLYFYKPGEYRKKTMGLIVAHGYATASSIADCVNRLLESYVFDAIDMPLDVEACEIAEHVQKYIREYAMADNLILLVDMGSLEEMVKELQFQGTMQLGIVNNVSTRTALDIGNRIVCYENMEEILKESCKNSSCTYRILVGQKKKDAILFTTEAGEHATERVLR
;
A
#
# COMPACT_ATOMS: atom_id res chain seq x y z
N PHE A 1 22.47 -3.82 -21.38
CA PHE A 1 21.77 -3.08 -20.30
C PHE A 1 22.37 -1.69 -20.08
N LEU A 2 23.69 -1.55 -19.97
CA LEU A 2 24.37 -0.28 -19.74
C LEU A 2 24.15 0.72 -20.89
N VAL A 3 24.14 0.26 -22.13
CA VAL A 3 23.99 1.08 -23.34
C VAL A 3 22.57 1.66 -23.45
N LEU A 4 21.53 0.90 -23.05
CA LEU A 4 20.15 1.37 -23.06
C LEU A 4 19.91 2.51 -22.04
N ASN A 5 20.53 2.43 -20.86
CA ASN A 5 20.44 3.51 -19.87
C ASN A 5 21.11 4.80 -20.31
N LEU A 6 22.21 4.72 -21.10
CA LEU A 6 22.88 5.89 -21.65
C LEU A 6 22.06 6.56 -22.78
N TYR A 7 21.26 5.80 -23.53
CA TYR A 7 20.44 6.34 -24.62
C TYR A 7 19.27 7.20 -24.12
N PHE A 8 18.76 6.94 -22.90
CA PHE A 8 17.71 7.72 -22.24
C PHE A 8 18.23 8.79 -21.30
N TYR A 9 19.57 8.86 -21.12
CA TYR A 9 20.19 9.90 -20.31
C TYR A 9 20.19 11.21 -21.09
N LYS A 10 19.25 12.11 -20.76
CA LYS A 10 19.31 13.51 -21.21
C LYS A 10 20.24 14.27 -20.26
N PRO A 11 21.44 14.66 -20.70
CA PRO A 11 22.30 15.50 -19.89
C PRO A 11 21.64 16.88 -19.74
N GLY A 12 21.23 17.23 -18.53
CA GLY A 12 20.67 18.54 -18.20
C GLY A 12 19.46 18.55 -17.28
N GLU A 13 18.72 17.45 -17.15
CA GLU A 13 17.65 17.35 -16.14
C GLU A 13 18.14 16.49 -14.96
N TYR A 14 18.57 17.15 -13.89
CA TYR A 14 18.73 16.48 -12.60
C TYR A 14 17.35 16.03 -12.11
N ARG A 15 17.04 14.75 -12.32
CA ARG A 15 15.81 14.18 -11.82
C ARG A 15 15.99 13.86 -10.35
N LYS A 16 15.20 14.50 -9.51
CA LYS A 16 15.17 14.24 -8.08
C LYS A 16 14.87 12.77 -7.82
N LYS A 17 15.78 12.10 -7.09
CA LYS A 17 15.58 10.71 -6.71
C LYS A 17 14.57 10.65 -5.57
N THR A 18 13.41 10.04 -5.83
CA THR A 18 12.37 9.79 -4.82
C THR A 18 12.43 8.32 -4.41
N MET A 19 12.39 8.06 -3.11
CA MET A 19 12.28 6.72 -2.52
C MET A 19 11.07 6.65 -1.60
N GLY A 20 10.57 5.45 -1.38
CA GLY A 20 9.48 5.19 -0.45
C GLY A 20 9.96 4.36 0.75
N LEU A 21 9.38 4.64 1.92
CA LEU A 21 9.54 3.84 3.11
C LEU A 21 8.16 3.50 3.67
N ILE A 22 7.86 2.22 3.84
CA ILE A 22 6.62 1.76 4.46
C ILE A 22 6.87 1.44 5.92
N VAL A 23 6.06 2.00 6.82
CA VAL A 23 6.08 1.70 8.26
C VAL A 23 4.70 1.25 8.68
N ALA A 24 4.57 0.05 9.21
CA ALA A 24 3.27 -0.50 9.58
C ALA A 24 3.35 -1.42 10.79
N HIS A 25 2.26 -1.45 11.58
CA HIS A 25 2.14 -2.35 12.72
C HIS A 25 2.11 -3.81 12.27
N GLY A 26 2.82 -4.66 13.01
CA GLY A 26 2.91 -6.10 12.80
C GLY A 26 4.33 -6.56 12.52
N TYR A 27 4.52 -7.88 12.46
CA TYR A 27 5.84 -8.50 12.30
C TYR A 27 6.34 -8.58 10.85
N ALA A 28 5.45 -8.38 9.87
CA ALA A 28 5.79 -8.47 8.46
C ALA A 28 4.80 -7.67 7.55
N THR A 29 4.05 -6.74 8.10
CA THR A 29 3.02 -6.01 7.35
C THR A 29 3.66 -5.06 6.34
N ALA A 30 4.58 -4.22 6.77
CA ALA A 30 5.30 -3.29 5.91
C ALA A 30 6.16 -4.05 4.89
N SER A 31 6.93 -5.03 5.37
CA SER A 31 7.80 -5.86 4.52
C SER A 31 7.03 -6.59 3.43
N SER A 32 5.85 -7.16 3.75
CA SER A 32 5.02 -7.87 2.76
C SER A 32 4.48 -6.93 1.69
N ILE A 33 4.06 -5.72 2.05
CA ILE A 33 3.58 -4.72 1.09
C ILE A 33 4.73 -4.27 0.19
N ALA A 34 5.88 -3.92 0.77
CA ALA A 34 7.06 -3.46 0.03
C ALA A 34 7.55 -4.53 -0.96
N ASP A 35 7.72 -5.77 -0.51
CA ASP A 35 8.16 -6.89 -1.37
C ASP A 35 7.19 -7.13 -2.53
N CYS A 36 5.89 -7.16 -2.23
CA CYS A 36 4.85 -7.33 -3.26
C CYS A 36 4.92 -6.22 -4.31
N VAL A 37 4.99 -4.96 -3.88
CA VAL A 37 4.98 -3.80 -4.80
C VAL A 37 6.27 -3.72 -5.60
N ASN A 38 7.43 -3.90 -4.96
CA ASN A 38 8.72 -3.89 -5.65
C ASN A 38 8.79 -4.97 -6.75
N ARG A 39 8.23 -6.16 -6.49
CA ARG A 39 8.14 -7.23 -7.49
C ARG A 39 7.17 -6.89 -8.62
N LEU A 40 6.00 -6.33 -8.32
CA LEU A 40 5.03 -5.92 -9.34
C LEU A 40 5.56 -4.81 -10.26
N LEU A 41 6.38 -3.91 -9.73
CA LEU A 41 7.00 -2.82 -10.47
C LEU A 41 8.31 -3.22 -11.15
N GLU A 42 8.82 -4.42 -10.89
CA GLU A 42 10.16 -4.86 -11.31
C GLU A 42 11.25 -3.84 -10.95
N SER A 43 11.04 -3.10 -9.86
CA SER A 43 11.89 -2.00 -9.42
C SER A 43 11.90 -1.89 -7.90
N TYR A 44 13.07 -1.64 -7.32
CA TYR A 44 13.21 -1.43 -5.88
C TYR A 44 12.90 0.03 -5.54
N VAL A 45 11.69 0.28 -5.11
CA VAL A 45 11.14 1.62 -4.82
C VAL A 45 10.92 1.81 -3.33
N PHE A 46 10.51 0.74 -2.64
CA PHE A 46 10.16 0.77 -1.22
C PHE A 46 11.09 -0.05 -0.36
N ASP A 47 11.53 0.55 0.74
CA ASP A 47 12.00 -0.14 1.93
C ASP A 47 10.86 -0.30 2.93
N ALA A 48 11.07 -1.09 3.99
CA ALA A 48 10.07 -1.36 5.00
C ALA A 48 10.64 -1.39 6.42
N ILE A 49 9.85 -0.90 7.37
CA ILE A 49 10.07 -1.06 8.81
C ILE A 49 8.80 -1.64 9.41
N ASP A 50 8.86 -2.88 9.87
CA ASP A 50 7.77 -3.49 10.62
C ASP A 50 7.82 -3.05 12.08
N MET A 51 6.66 -2.68 12.64
CA MET A 51 6.53 -2.29 14.04
C MET A 51 5.80 -3.40 14.82
N PRO A 52 6.52 -4.27 15.55
CA PRO A 52 5.89 -5.22 16.44
C PRO A 52 4.98 -4.53 17.47
N LEU A 53 3.93 -5.21 17.94
CA LEU A 53 2.91 -4.62 18.82
C LEU A 53 3.43 -4.25 20.21
N ASP A 54 4.58 -4.78 20.59
CA ASP A 54 5.28 -4.55 21.85
C ASP A 54 6.37 -3.47 21.77
N VAL A 55 6.50 -2.80 20.61
CA VAL A 55 7.47 -1.73 20.37
C VAL A 55 6.77 -0.38 20.44
N GLU A 56 7.39 0.59 21.11
CA GLU A 56 6.86 1.95 21.21
C GLU A 56 7.16 2.79 19.94
N ALA A 57 6.31 3.77 19.66
CA ALA A 57 6.46 4.64 18.49
C ALA A 57 7.79 5.42 18.48
N CYS A 58 8.34 5.74 19.68
CA CYS A 58 9.64 6.42 19.78
C CYS A 58 10.80 5.57 19.27
N GLU A 59 10.78 4.25 19.50
CA GLU A 59 11.82 3.34 18.98
C GLU A 59 11.75 3.26 17.46
N ILE A 60 10.55 3.25 16.92
CA ILE A 60 10.36 3.29 15.46
C ILE A 60 10.83 4.63 14.87
N ALA A 61 10.60 5.74 15.59
CA ALA A 61 11.13 7.05 15.18
C ALA A 61 12.65 7.03 15.05
N GLU A 62 13.35 6.37 15.97
CA GLU A 62 14.81 6.19 15.90
C GLU A 62 15.23 5.37 14.67
N HIS A 63 14.50 4.29 14.35
CA HIS A 63 14.77 3.47 13.17
C HIS A 63 14.55 4.27 11.87
N VAL A 64 13.45 5.02 11.79
CA VAL A 64 13.18 5.91 10.65
C VAL A 64 14.23 7.01 10.55
N GLN A 65 14.62 7.60 11.68
CA GLN A 65 15.68 8.62 11.72
C GLN A 65 17.04 8.08 11.26
N LYS A 66 17.36 6.84 11.63
CA LYS A 66 18.56 6.14 11.16
C LYS A 66 18.50 5.92 9.66
N TYR A 67 17.37 5.41 9.16
CA TYR A 67 17.13 5.23 7.73
C TYR A 67 17.33 6.53 6.94
N ILE A 68 16.72 7.63 7.40
CA ILE A 68 16.88 8.94 6.76
C ILE A 68 18.35 9.36 6.68
N ARG A 69 19.15 9.11 7.73
CA ARG A 69 20.58 9.44 7.75
C ARG A 69 21.41 8.58 6.79
N GLU A 70 21.07 7.30 6.69
CA GLU A 70 21.78 6.35 5.82
C GLU A 70 21.46 6.57 4.34
N TYR A 71 20.24 7.01 4.03
CA TYR A 71 19.76 7.28 2.67
C TYR A 71 19.77 8.77 2.30
N ALA A 72 20.64 9.57 2.90
CA ALA A 72 20.78 11.01 2.64
C ALA A 72 21.06 11.39 1.16
N MET A 73 21.24 10.41 0.27
CA MET A 73 21.39 10.62 -1.17
C MET A 73 20.08 10.69 -1.94
N ALA A 74 18.92 10.46 -1.29
CA ALA A 74 17.63 10.69 -1.90
C ALA A 74 17.23 12.17 -1.75
N ASP A 75 16.70 12.76 -2.82
CA ASP A 75 16.20 14.14 -2.77
C ASP A 75 14.83 14.22 -2.11
N ASN A 76 14.05 13.14 -2.21
CA ASN A 76 12.70 13.04 -1.66
C ASN A 76 12.49 11.67 -1.01
N LEU A 77 11.80 11.65 0.12
CA LEU A 77 11.35 10.44 0.78
C LEU A 77 9.83 10.49 0.95
N ILE A 78 9.12 9.45 0.55
CA ILE A 78 7.69 9.28 0.82
C ILE A 78 7.52 8.20 1.88
N LEU A 79 7.05 8.60 3.05
CA LEU A 79 6.76 7.72 4.17
C LEU A 79 5.29 7.30 4.11
N LEU A 80 5.03 6.00 3.99
CA LEU A 80 3.69 5.43 4.03
C LEU A 80 3.49 4.77 5.39
N VAL A 81 2.45 5.19 6.11
CA VAL A 81 2.12 4.64 7.42
C VAL A 81 0.72 4.02 7.42
N ASP A 82 0.49 3.00 8.23
CA ASP A 82 -0.81 2.32 8.30
C ASP A 82 -1.82 3.03 9.19
N MET A 83 -1.37 3.68 10.27
CA MET A 83 -2.21 4.31 11.28
C MET A 83 -1.71 5.71 11.66
N GLY A 84 -2.65 6.58 12.07
CA GLY A 84 -2.36 7.96 12.45
C GLY A 84 -1.42 8.13 13.64
N SER A 85 -1.30 7.12 14.52
CA SER A 85 -0.31 7.12 15.61
C SER A 85 1.13 7.24 15.11
N LEU A 86 1.43 6.67 13.95
CA LEU A 86 2.73 6.78 13.31
C LEU A 86 2.95 8.14 12.61
N GLU A 87 1.89 8.87 12.29
CA GLU A 87 2.03 10.24 11.80
C GLU A 87 2.59 11.18 12.89
N GLU A 88 2.23 10.94 14.16
CA GLU A 88 2.75 11.76 15.26
C GLU A 88 4.25 11.57 15.48
N MET A 89 4.75 10.35 15.24
CA MET A 89 6.18 10.04 15.28
C MET A 89 7.00 10.95 14.36
N VAL A 90 6.43 11.33 13.22
CA VAL A 90 7.13 12.14 12.21
C VAL A 90 7.48 13.54 12.75
N LYS A 91 6.73 14.06 13.73
CA LYS A 91 7.01 15.36 14.35
C LYS A 91 8.35 15.37 15.11
N GLU A 92 8.84 14.19 15.48
CA GLU A 92 10.11 14.01 16.19
C GLU A 92 11.29 13.84 15.24
N LEU A 93 11.03 13.59 13.94
CA LEU A 93 12.09 13.37 12.95
C LEU A 93 12.84 14.66 12.62
N GLN A 94 14.14 14.56 12.60
CA GLN A 94 15.03 15.65 12.19
C GLN A 94 15.64 15.34 10.83
N PHE A 95 15.44 16.24 9.88
CA PHE A 95 16.10 16.14 8.58
C PHE A 95 17.02 17.33 8.36
N GLN A 96 18.15 17.05 7.74
CA GLN A 96 19.12 18.06 7.37
C GLN A 96 19.22 18.12 5.83
N GLY A 97 19.50 19.31 5.31
CA GLY A 97 19.68 19.51 3.88
C GLY A 97 18.41 19.86 3.11
N THR A 98 18.36 19.50 1.83
CA THR A 98 17.29 19.85 0.89
C THR A 98 16.28 18.73 0.67
N MET A 99 16.38 17.62 1.41
CA MET A 99 15.46 16.49 1.29
C MET A 99 14.05 16.89 1.69
N GLN A 100 13.08 16.48 0.89
CA GLN A 100 11.65 16.67 1.19
C GLN A 100 11.07 15.34 1.70
N LEU A 101 10.23 15.41 2.74
CA LEU A 101 9.51 14.27 3.29
C LEU A 101 8.01 14.44 3.01
N GLY A 102 7.44 13.48 2.29
CA GLY A 102 5.99 13.33 2.13
C GLY A 102 5.47 12.24 3.05
N ILE A 103 4.25 12.38 3.58
CA ILE A 103 3.65 11.37 4.45
C ILE A 103 2.29 10.99 3.91
N VAL A 104 2.03 9.70 3.85
CA VAL A 104 0.74 9.13 3.42
C VAL A 104 0.28 8.13 4.46
N ASN A 105 -0.91 8.33 5.01
CA ASN A 105 -1.53 7.41 5.96
C ASN A 105 -2.39 6.34 5.26
N ASN A 106 -2.92 5.40 6.05
CA ASN A 106 -3.77 4.31 5.55
C ASN A 106 -3.12 3.53 4.40
N VAL A 107 -1.85 3.17 4.55
CA VAL A 107 -1.14 2.40 3.54
C VAL A 107 -1.86 1.08 3.24
N SER A 108 -1.91 0.77 1.97
CA SER A 108 -2.38 -0.52 1.44
C SER A 108 -1.50 -0.90 0.26
N THR A 109 -1.52 -2.17 -0.14
CA THR A 109 -0.79 -2.61 -1.34
C THR A 109 -1.20 -1.79 -2.58
N ARG A 110 -2.49 -1.42 -2.69
CA ARG A 110 -2.97 -0.58 -3.79
C ARG A 110 -2.38 0.82 -3.76
N THR A 111 -2.40 1.48 -2.59
CA THR A 111 -1.85 2.84 -2.43
C THR A 111 -0.34 2.84 -2.67
N ALA A 112 0.36 1.85 -2.12
CA ALA A 112 1.80 1.70 -2.33
C ALA A 112 2.13 1.43 -3.81
N LEU A 113 1.33 0.61 -4.52
CA LEU A 113 1.53 0.33 -5.94
C LEU A 113 1.31 1.60 -6.80
N ASP A 114 0.27 2.39 -6.53
CA ASP A 114 0.02 3.64 -7.26
C ASP A 114 1.17 4.64 -7.05
N ILE A 115 1.59 4.86 -5.81
CA ILE A 115 2.71 5.74 -5.47
C ILE A 115 4.01 5.23 -6.11
N GLY A 116 4.29 3.94 -5.99
CA GLY A 116 5.50 3.33 -6.54
C GLY A 116 5.59 3.45 -8.06
N ASN A 117 4.47 3.24 -8.76
CA ASN A 117 4.41 3.41 -10.21
C ASN A 117 4.74 4.86 -10.62
N ARG A 118 4.22 5.86 -9.89
CA ARG A 118 4.51 7.28 -10.14
C ARG A 118 5.96 7.64 -9.84
N ILE A 119 6.56 7.04 -8.79
CA ILE A 119 7.98 7.19 -8.50
C ILE A 119 8.82 6.64 -9.67
N VAL A 120 8.49 5.47 -10.20
CA VAL A 120 9.17 4.87 -11.37
C VAL A 120 9.00 5.75 -12.61
N CYS A 121 7.83 6.38 -12.78
CA CYS A 121 7.58 7.34 -13.86
C CYS A 121 8.24 8.72 -13.65
N TYR A 122 8.95 8.91 -12.53
CA TYR A 122 9.65 10.16 -12.19
C TYR A 122 8.74 11.39 -12.09
N GLU A 123 7.51 11.22 -11.62
CA GLU A 123 6.63 12.32 -11.26
C GLU A 123 7.21 13.12 -10.08
N ASN A 124 6.86 14.39 -9.94
CA ASN A 124 7.30 15.14 -8.77
C ASN A 124 6.50 14.73 -7.53
N MET A 125 7.11 14.85 -6.34
CA MET A 125 6.53 14.35 -5.10
C MET A 125 5.15 14.95 -4.79
N GLU A 126 4.94 16.25 -5.07
CA GLU A 126 3.67 16.91 -4.80
C GLU A 126 2.53 16.33 -5.66
N GLU A 127 2.81 16.06 -6.94
CA GLU A 127 1.86 15.44 -7.86
C GLU A 127 1.57 13.99 -7.44
N ILE A 128 2.61 13.22 -7.08
CA ILE A 128 2.45 11.85 -6.55
C ILE A 128 1.48 11.84 -5.38
N LEU A 129 1.73 12.65 -4.36
CA LEU A 129 0.93 12.69 -3.15
C LEU A 129 -0.51 13.14 -3.42
N LYS A 130 -0.68 14.19 -4.22
CA LYS A 130 -1.98 14.74 -4.56
C LYS A 130 -2.88 13.76 -5.31
N GLU A 131 -2.33 13.09 -6.31
CA GLU A 131 -3.12 12.18 -7.14
C GLU A 131 -3.38 10.84 -6.43
N SER A 132 -2.40 10.30 -5.71
CA SER A 132 -2.57 9.05 -4.96
C SER A 132 -3.57 9.18 -3.82
N CYS A 133 -3.62 10.32 -3.12
CA CYS A 133 -4.60 10.56 -2.06
C CYS A 133 -6.04 10.69 -2.58
N LYS A 134 -6.25 11.17 -3.81
CA LYS A 134 -7.59 11.24 -4.41
C LYS A 134 -8.20 9.88 -4.69
N ASN A 135 -7.38 8.88 -4.97
CA ASN A 135 -7.80 7.55 -5.42
C ASN A 135 -8.05 6.57 -4.28
N SER A 136 -7.89 6.98 -3.02
CA SER A 136 -8.01 6.14 -1.83
C SER A 136 -9.46 5.95 -1.36
N SER A 137 -10.40 5.58 -2.24
CA SER A 137 -11.78 5.29 -1.85
C SER A 137 -12.00 3.82 -1.53
N CYS A 138 -12.64 3.54 -0.39
CA CYS A 138 -13.15 2.22 -0.05
C CYS A 138 -14.56 2.05 -0.59
N THR A 139 -14.85 0.87 -1.20
CA THR A 139 -16.19 0.46 -1.59
C THR A 139 -16.57 -0.81 -0.85
N TYR A 140 -17.87 -1.01 -0.60
CA TYR A 140 -18.37 -2.23 0.01
C TYR A 140 -19.44 -2.88 -0.85
N ARG A 141 -19.61 -4.20 -0.70
CA ARG A 141 -20.69 -4.97 -1.31
C ARG A 141 -21.16 -6.01 -0.30
N ILE A 142 -22.47 -6.10 -0.12
CA ILE A 142 -23.10 -7.14 0.69
C ILE A 142 -23.59 -8.25 -0.26
N LEU A 143 -23.10 -9.46 -0.04
CA LEU A 143 -23.58 -10.64 -0.76
C LEU A 143 -24.51 -11.41 0.16
N VAL A 144 -25.75 -11.62 -0.29
CA VAL A 144 -26.73 -12.42 0.44
C VAL A 144 -26.80 -13.80 -0.19
N GLY A 145 -26.51 -14.83 0.60
CA GLY A 145 -26.63 -16.22 0.16
C GLY A 145 -28.10 -16.55 -0.20
N GLN A 146 -28.31 -17.24 -1.31
CA GLN A 146 -29.62 -17.74 -1.64
C GLN A 146 -30.01 -18.86 -0.66
N LYS A 147 -31.12 -18.72 0.04
CA LYS A 147 -31.71 -19.84 0.79
C LYS A 147 -32.01 -20.95 -0.22
N LYS A 148 -31.46 -22.13 -0.04
CA LYS A 148 -31.94 -23.33 -0.73
C LYS A 148 -33.41 -23.49 -0.40
N LYS A 149 -34.27 -23.50 -1.41
CA LYS A 149 -35.67 -23.90 -1.22
C LYS A 149 -35.64 -25.42 -1.08
N ASP A 150 -35.92 -25.90 0.12
CA ASP A 150 -36.14 -27.32 0.33
C ASP A 150 -37.54 -27.65 -0.22
N ALA A 151 -37.56 -28.45 -1.26
CA ALA A 151 -38.82 -29.00 -1.82
C ALA A 151 -39.03 -30.39 -1.21
N ILE A 152 -40.11 -30.56 -0.50
CA ILE A 152 -40.57 -31.90 -0.04
C ILE A 152 -41.52 -32.44 -1.09
N LEU A 153 -41.08 -33.51 -1.75
CA LEU A 153 -41.90 -34.23 -2.74
C LEU A 153 -42.68 -35.31 -2.03
N PHE A 154 -44.01 -35.20 -2.01
CA PHE A 154 -44.88 -36.28 -1.54
C PHE A 154 -45.36 -37.09 -2.74
N THR A 155 -45.00 -38.38 -2.79
CA THR A 155 -45.57 -39.33 -3.74
C THR A 155 -46.61 -40.19 -3.03
N THR A 156 -47.82 -40.30 -3.60
CA THR A 156 -48.83 -41.25 -3.15
C THR A 156 -48.80 -42.48 -4.03
N GLU A 157 -49.06 -43.66 -3.44
CA GLU A 157 -49.09 -44.95 -4.17
C GLU A 157 -50.10 -45.02 -5.30
N ALA A 158 -51.01 -44.06 -5.40
CA ALA A 158 -52.06 -44.01 -6.43
C ALA A 158 -51.65 -43.25 -7.72
N GLY A 159 -50.39 -42.95 -7.93
CA GLY A 159 -49.75 -42.77 -9.25
C GLY A 159 -50.21 -41.64 -10.16
N GLU A 160 -51.22 -40.81 -9.85
CA GLU A 160 -51.76 -39.91 -10.88
C GLU A 160 -51.70 -38.39 -10.61
N HIS A 161 -51.30 -37.94 -9.44
CA HIS A 161 -51.10 -36.48 -9.23
C HIS A 161 -50.01 -36.17 -8.21
N ALA A 162 -48.88 -35.71 -8.69
CA ALA A 162 -47.86 -35.08 -7.87
C ALA A 162 -48.29 -33.65 -7.48
N THR A 163 -48.57 -33.43 -6.20
CA THR A 163 -48.85 -32.07 -5.70
C THR A 163 -47.59 -31.46 -5.14
N GLU A 164 -47.03 -30.53 -5.86
CA GLU A 164 -45.92 -29.70 -5.41
C GLU A 164 -46.44 -28.65 -4.41
N ARG A 165 -46.19 -28.81 -3.11
CA ARG A 165 -46.41 -27.75 -2.12
C ARG A 165 -45.06 -27.13 -1.77
N VAL A 166 -44.85 -25.92 -2.24
CA VAL A 166 -43.76 -25.03 -1.76
C VAL A 166 -44.22 -24.45 -0.42
N LEU A 167 -43.60 -24.87 0.67
CA LEU A 167 -43.73 -24.18 1.96
C LEU A 167 -42.89 -22.91 1.94
N ARG A 168 -43.55 -21.77 2.12
CA ARG A 168 -42.90 -20.47 2.28
C ARG A 168 -42.41 -20.29 3.71
#